data_3e8f136a86c887584045afbba2eb0ad8
#
_entry.id   3e8f136a86c887584045afbba2eb0ad8
#
_cell.length_a   1.000
_cell.length_b   1.000
_cell.length_c   1.000
_cell.angle_alpha   90.00
_cell.angle_beta   90.00
_cell.angle_gamma   90.00
#
_symmetry.space_group_name_H-M   'P 1'
#
loop_
_entity.id
_entity.type
_entity.pdbx_description
1 polymer ?
#
loop_
_entity_poly.entity_id
_entity_poly.type
_entity_poly.pdbx_seq_one_letter_code
_entity_poly.pdbx_strand_id
1 'polypeptide(L)'
;VLASLRSAAVFGVEAIPVIVEVDVSFGLPVFTMVGLPDTSVRESRDRVKTAIRNSGFPFPAHRITVNLAPADIRKAGASYDLPIALGVLAASGVIESRYVDGVVLLGELSLDGSIHSIRGVLPVAVAAKREGQTAILLPRANAAEAAVVGGLSVLAVDSLVEAVEALNGGLDGGGGLTASGTGDRPGGTSIVVPTLRSATIDAPEPDFADVIGQSLAKRALEIAAAGGHNVLLIGAPGGGKTMMARRLGGILPPLQFDEALDCTSVHSVAGTLPSGIALMHARPFRAPHHTISEVAMVGGGAIPRPGEISLAHNGVLFLDELPEFDRRVLEALRQPLEEGRVTVARAARTSVFPARFMLVAAMNPCPCGFFGDRRRTCRCSEPQIQRYESRISGPLRDRIDLVVQVPAIGSSIRDDATGSCDTSAAVRARVLECRSRQRARFGATSARLNSQLEGIELKNHCRLNPAGTVLLESAIQRFCLSARGCDRVLRVSRTIADLARAHSIDTDHVAEALQYRFSESSPGLRLS
;
A
#
# COMPACT_ATOMS: atom_id res chain seq x y z
N VAL A 1 -28.85 25.74 22.55
CA VAL A 1 -28.61 26.01 21.12
C VAL A 1 -27.90 24.79 20.55
N LEU A 2 -28.40 24.28 19.44
CA LEU A 2 -27.83 23.10 18.75
C LEU A 2 -26.91 23.56 17.60
N ALA A 3 -25.70 23.04 17.55
CA ALA A 3 -24.79 23.15 16.43
C ALA A 3 -24.53 21.75 15.84
N SER A 4 -24.46 21.65 14.52
CA SER A 4 -24.20 20.40 13.80
C SER A 4 -23.02 20.58 12.85
N LEU A 5 -21.99 19.78 13.03
CA LEU A 5 -20.74 19.85 12.27
C LEU A 5 -20.44 18.51 11.61
N ARG A 6 -19.70 18.54 10.52
CA ARG A 6 -19.30 17.33 9.77
C ARG A 6 -17.90 16.91 10.13
N SER A 7 -17.73 15.62 10.36
CA SER A 7 -16.45 14.94 10.55
C SER A 7 -16.49 13.58 9.87
N ALA A 8 -15.48 12.73 10.06
CA ALA A 8 -15.48 11.39 9.52
C ALA A 8 -14.76 10.39 10.44
N ALA A 9 -15.18 9.12 10.34
CA ALA A 9 -14.52 7.97 10.93
C ALA A 9 -13.83 7.14 9.84
N VAL A 10 -12.60 6.70 10.10
CA VAL A 10 -11.86 5.86 9.15
C VAL A 10 -12.02 4.39 9.53
N PHE A 11 -12.46 3.56 8.57
CA PHE A 11 -12.59 2.10 8.70
C PHE A 11 -11.89 1.41 7.53
N GLY A 12 -10.83 0.67 7.83
CA GLY A 12 -9.98 0.15 6.78
C GLY A 12 -9.33 1.30 6.02
N VAL A 13 -9.53 1.37 4.72
CA VAL A 13 -9.11 2.49 3.85
C VAL A 13 -10.27 3.38 3.41
N GLU A 14 -11.45 3.18 3.98
CA GLU A 14 -12.64 3.97 3.69
C GLU A 14 -12.95 4.94 4.83
N ALA A 15 -13.53 6.09 4.50
CA ALA A 15 -14.04 7.03 5.48
C ALA A 15 -15.58 7.06 5.43
N ILE A 16 -16.16 7.15 6.62
CA ILE A 16 -17.61 7.21 6.82
C ILE A 16 -17.92 8.55 7.47
N PRO A 17 -18.89 9.31 6.94
CA PRO A 17 -19.28 10.58 7.51
C PRO A 17 -19.79 10.42 8.94
N VAL A 18 -19.39 11.35 9.79
CA VAL A 18 -19.84 11.48 11.18
C VAL A 18 -20.37 12.89 11.38
N ILE A 19 -21.57 12.99 11.91
CA ILE A 19 -22.16 14.27 12.32
C ILE A 19 -21.87 14.45 13.81
N VAL A 20 -21.25 15.58 14.15
CA VAL A 20 -20.97 16.01 15.52
C VAL A 20 -22.02 17.05 15.90
N GLU A 21 -23.00 16.64 16.68
CA GLU A 21 -24.06 17.51 17.19
C GLU A 21 -23.73 17.95 18.60
N VAL A 22 -23.72 19.24 18.86
CA VAL A 22 -23.43 19.83 20.17
C VAL A 22 -24.60 20.69 20.61
N ASP A 23 -25.27 20.28 21.70
CA ASP A 23 -26.31 21.07 22.33
C ASP A 23 -25.81 21.71 23.63
N VAL A 24 -25.98 23.03 23.71
CA VAL A 24 -25.73 23.82 24.93
C VAL A 24 -27.06 24.31 25.46
N SER A 25 -27.53 23.72 26.58
CA SER A 25 -28.81 23.96 27.20
C SER A 25 -28.68 24.41 28.66
N PHE A 26 -29.67 25.17 29.17
CA PHE A 26 -29.69 25.59 30.56
C PHE A 26 -29.68 24.40 31.51
N GLY A 27 -28.93 24.48 32.58
CA GLY A 27 -28.84 23.46 33.62
C GLY A 27 -27.50 23.45 34.34
N LEU A 28 -27.33 22.50 35.25
CA LEU A 28 -26.06 22.28 35.96
C LEU A 28 -24.95 21.95 34.96
N PRO A 29 -23.72 22.47 35.15
CA PRO A 29 -22.60 22.24 34.24
C PRO A 29 -22.24 20.74 34.19
N VAL A 30 -22.73 20.07 33.19
CA VAL A 30 -22.45 18.64 32.91
C VAL A 30 -22.06 18.50 31.44
N PHE A 31 -21.00 17.73 31.16
CA PHE A 31 -20.59 17.41 29.81
C PHE A 31 -20.84 15.92 29.53
N THR A 32 -21.74 15.63 28.63
CA THR A 32 -22.18 14.26 28.27
C THR A 32 -21.84 13.96 26.81
N MET A 33 -21.30 12.78 26.54
CA MET A 33 -21.06 12.27 25.18
C MET A 33 -21.90 11.03 24.91
N VAL A 34 -22.54 10.97 23.74
CA VAL A 34 -23.33 9.84 23.24
C VAL A 34 -22.92 9.49 21.81
N GLY A 35 -23.34 8.34 21.28
CA GLY A 35 -22.99 7.90 19.92
C GLY A 35 -21.79 6.93 19.85
N LEU A 36 -21.66 6.04 20.85
CA LEU A 36 -20.60 5.01 20.93
C LEU A 36 -19.17 5.57 20.88
N PRO A 37 -18.82 6.62 21.67
CA PRO A 37 -17.43 7.04 21.78
C PRO A 37 -16.58 5.97 22.47
N ASP A 38 -15.36 5.74 22.01
CA ASP A 38 -14.37 4.92 22.72
C ASP A 38 -13.75 5.69 23.92
N THR A 39 -12.80 5.08 24.61
CA THR A 39 -12.16 5.70 25.76
C THR A 39 -11.43 6.99 25.36
N SER A 40 -10.71 7.00 24.24
CA SER A 40 -9.95 8.17 23.78
C SER A 40 -10.86 9.35 23.42
N VAL A 41 -12.01 9.08 22.81
CA VAL A 41 -13.03 10.11 22.50
C VAL A 41 -13.71 10.61 23.79
N ARG A 42 -13.91 9.75 24.81
CA ARG A 42 -14.44 10.21 26.10
C ARG A 42 -13.47 11.14 26.82
N GLU A 43 -12.19 10.89 26.73
CA GLU A 43 -11.12 11.75 27.27
C GLU A 43 -11.04 13.10 26.57
N SER A 44 -11.57 13.24 25.33
CA SER A 44 -11.67 14.52 24.62
C SER A 44 -12.36 15.60 25.44
N ARG A 45 -13.30 15.23 26.33
CA ARG A 45 -13.98 16.19 27.20
C ARG A 45 -13.03 17.12 27.94
N ASP A 46 -12.01 16.55 28.57
CA ASP A 46 -11.10 17.32 29.40
C ASP A 46 -10.07 18.08 28.55
N ARG A 47 -9.62 17.48 27.41
CA ARG A 47 -8.76 18.17 26.43
C ARG A 47 -9.48 19.35 25.81
N VAL A 48 -10.68 19.17 25.26
CA VAL A 48 -11.48 20.21 24.61
C VAL A 48 -11.78 21.37 25.58
N LYS A 49 -12.23 21.07 26.81
CA LYS A 49 -12.50 22.09 27.81
C LYS A 49 -11.28 22.93 28.14
N THR A 50 -10.12 22.30 28.31
CA THR A 50 -8.88 22.98 28.64
C THR A 50 -8.35 23.77 27.44
N ALA A 51 -8.36 23.19 26.24
CA ALA A 51 -7.95 23.84 24.99
C ALA A 51 -8.76 25.12 24.71
N ILE A 52 -10.10 25.06 24.82
CA ILE A 52 -10.95 26.25 24.63
C ILE A 52 -10.57 27.37 25.58
N ARG A 53 -10.36 27.07 26.87
CA ARG A 53 -10.00 28.07 27.87
C ARG A 53 -8.61 28.67 27.63
N ASN A 54 -7.63 27.81 27.35
CA ASN A 54 -6.25 28.24 27.12
C ASN A 54 -6.10 29.00 25.80
N SER A 55 -7.00 28.79 24.84
CA SER A 55 -7.10 29.59 23.61
C SER A 55 -7.82 30.92 23.79
N GLY A 56 -8.23 31.30 25.01
CA GLY A 56 -8.85 32.57 25.32
C GLY A 56 -10.37 32.64 25.05
N PHE A 57 -11.01 31.52 24.70
CA PHE A 57 -12.45 31.48 24.48
C PHE A 57 -13.24 31.14 25.74
N PRO A 58 -14.46 31.71 25.93
CA PRO A 58 -15.32 31.36 27.05
C PRO A 58 -15.84 29.93 26.91
N PHE A 59 -15.70 29.13 27.98
CA PHE A 59 -16.31 27.80 28.04
C PHE A 59 -17.68 27.92 28.74
N PRO A 60 -18.80 27.46 28.10
CA PRO A 60 -20.13 27.64 28.66
C PRO A 60 -20.30 26.92 30.01
N ALA A 61 -20.84 27.65 31.00
CA ALA A 61 -21.17 27.11 32.33
C ALA A 61 -22.59 26.50 32.35
N HIS A 62 -22.93 25.74 31.29
CA HIS A 62 -24.23 25.14 31.05
C HIS A 62 -24.10 23.63 30.83
N ARG A 63 -25.23 22.95 30.65
CA ARG A 63 -25.24 21.53 30.24
C ARG A 63 -24.84 21.41 28.78
N ILE A 64 -23.80 20.64 28.50
CA ILE A 64 -23.31 20.34 27.15
C ILE A 64 -23.58 18.87 26.86
N THR A 65 -24.26 18.59 25.74
CA THR A 65 -24.43 17.23 25.23
C THR A 65 -23.84 17.15 23.83
N VAL A 66 -22.89 16.23 23.65
CA VAL A 66 -22.27 15.93 22.36
C VAL A 66 -22.80 14.59 21.86
N ASN A 67 -23.39 14.57 20.68
CA ASN A 67 -23.82 13.36 20.01
C ASN A 67 -22.99 13.14 18.74
N LEU A 68 -22.42 11.93 18.61
CA LEU A 68 -21.67 11.51 17.42
C LEU A 68 -22.49 10.53 16.59
N ALA A 69 -23.17 11.02 15.58
CA ALA A 69 -24.02 10.22 14.70
C ALA A 69 -23.24 9.69 13.49
N PRO A 70 -23.55 8.47 12.97
CA PRO A 70 -24.58 7.53 13.41
C PRO A 70 -24.14 6.70 14.63
N ALA A 71 -25.08 6.25 15.45
CA ALA A 71 -24.80 5.56 16.72
C ALA A 71 -24.38 4.10 16.57
N ASP A 72 -24.51 3.50 15.39
CA ASP A 72 -24.11 2.12 15.09
C ASP A 72 -22.59 1.98 14.82
N ILE A 73 -21.90 3.10 14.66
CA ILE A 73 -20.46 3.14 14.38
C ILE A 73 -19.71 3.58 15.63
N ARG A 74 -18.72 2.77 16.06
CA ARG A 74 -17.81 3.14 17.15
C ARG A 74 -16.82 4.21 16.67
N LYS A 75 -16.79 5.36 17.34
CA LYS A 75 -15.85 6.44 17.08
C LYS A 75 -14.61 6.26 17.94
N ALA A 76 -13.46 6.27 17.30
CA ALA A 76 -12.18 6.00 17.94
C ALA A 76 -11.13 7.03 17.52
N GLY A 77 -10.23 7.37 18.44
CA GLY A 77 -9.15 8.32 18.19
C GLY A 77 -9.50 9.76 18.59
N ALA A 78 -8.48 10.60 18.64
CA ALA A 78 -8.60 11.99 19.07
C ALA A 78 -8.95 12.98 17.94
N SER A 79 -9.18 12.50 16.72
CA SER A 79 -9.51 13.36 15.55
C SER A 79 -10.82 14.15 15.69
N TYR A 80 -11.63 13.80 16.68
CA TYR A 80 -12.88 14.50 16.99
C TYR A 80 -12.71 15.66 17.96
N ASP A 81 -11.53 15.86 18.58
CA ASP A 81 -11.31 16.93 19.54
C ASP A 81 -11.62 18.31 18.95
N LEU A 82 -11.06 18.58 17.78
CA LEU A 82 -11.30 19.85 17.06
C LEU A 82 -12.77 20.02 16.64
N PRO A 83 -13.44 19.07 15.98
CA PRO A 83 -14.88 19.16 15.69
C PRO A 83 -15.74 19.40 16.92
N ILE A 84 -15.46 18.74 18.04
CA ILE A 84 -16.19 18.92 19.30
C ILE A 84 -15.97 20.33 19.85
N ALA A 85 -14.71 20.81 19.87
CA ALA A 85 -14.37 22.15 20.36
C ALA A 85 -15.08 23.24 19.54
N LEU A 86 -15.00 23.14 18.19
CA LEU A 86 -15.66 24.07 17.29
C LEU A 86 -17.19 23.99 17.41
N GLY A 87 -17.74 22.79 17.67
CA GLY A 87 -19.16 22.61 17.95
C GLY A 87 -19.63 23.30 19.23
N VAL A 88 -18.82 23.24 20.31
CA VAL A 88 -19.11 23.98 21.55
C VAL A 88 -19.06 25.49 21.30
N LEU A 89 -18.07 25.97 20.53
CA LEU A 89 -17.93 27.39 20.21
C LEU A 89 -19.05 27.87 19.28
N ALA A 90 -19.48 27.09 18.31
CA ALA A 90 -20.62 27.40 17.46
C ALA A 90 -21.95 27.44 18.23
N ALA A 91 -22.20 26.44 19.09
CA ALA A 91 -23.38 26.45 19.97
C ALA A 91 -23.38 27.60 20.99
N SER A 92 -22.21 28.18 21.28
CA SER A 92 -22.06 29.35 22.17
C SER A 92 -22.09 30.68 21.42
N GLY A 93 -22.26 30.68 20.08
CA GLY A 93 -22.33 31.89 19.25
C GLY A 93 -20.98 32.54 18.95
N VAL A 94 -19.85 31.87 19.21
CA VAL A 94 -18.50 32.34 18.83
C VAL A 94 -18.24 32.14 17.33
N ILE A 95 -18.85 31.10 16.74
CA ILE A 95 -18.79 30.77 15.31
C ILE A 95 -20.21 30.82 14.76
N GLU A 96 -20.42 31.49 13.63
CA GLU A 96 -21.72 31.49 12.97
C GLU A 96 -21.96 30.15 12.23
N SER A 97 -23.12 29.52 12.44
CA SER A 97 -23.45 28.18 11.90
C SER A 97 -23.35 28.09 10.38
N ARG A 98 -23.61 29.18 9.66
CA ARG A 98 -23.51 29.23 8.18
C ARG A 98 -22.10 28.95 7.63
N TYR A 99 -21.07 29.17 8.44
CA TYR A 99 -19.68 29.01 8.01
C TYR A 99 -19.13 27.59 8.23
N VAL A 100 -19.88 26.71 8.89
CA VAL A 100 -19.51 25.30 9.08
C VAL A 100 -20.20 24.37 8.08
N ASP A 101 -21.19 24.87 7.33
CA ASP A 101 -21.88 24.08 6.32
C ASP A 101 -20.93 23.74 5.15
N GLY A 102 -20.93 22.46 4.74
CA GLY A 102 -20.09 21.97 3.65
C GLY A 102 -18.61 21.81 4.02
N VAL A 103 -18.22 22.01 5.28
CA VAL A 103 -16.85 21.85 5.77
C VAL A 103 -16.72 20.59 6.60
N VAL A 104 -15.77 19.71 6.24
CA VAL A 104 -15.40 18.55 7.06
C VAL A 104 -14.28 18.96 8.01
N LEU A 105 -14.44 18.66 9.29
CA LEU A 105 -13.55 19.09 10.37
C LEU A 105 -12.82 17.90 10.98
N LEU A 106 -11.50 18.01 11.11
CA LEU A 106 -10.64 16.96 11.68
C LEU A 106 -9.47 17.59 12.46
N GLY A 107 -9.13 17.04 13.62
CA GLY A 107 -7.93 17.46 14.36
C GLY A 107 -7.91 16.93 15.78
N GLU A 108 -6.71 16.65 16.27
CA GLU A 108 -6.44 16.33 17.67
C GLU A 108 -5.96 17.59 18.37
N LEU A 109 -6.54 17.91 19.53
CA LEU A 109 -6.19 19.09 20.33
C LEU A 109 -5.27 18.75 21.50
N SER A 110 -4.22 19.56 21.67
CA SER A 110 -3.48 19.66 22.92
C SER A 110 -4.19 20.57 23.91
N LEU A 111 -3.76 20.52 25.17
CA LEU A 111 -4.33 21.32 26.26
C LEU A 111 -4.11 22.83 26.08
N ASP A 112 -3.07 23.22 25.35
CA ASP A 112 -2.74 24.63 25.00
C ASP A 112 -3.52 25.17 23.79
N GLY A 113 -4.33 24.30 23.12
CA GLY A 113 -5.07 24.65 21.93
C GLY A 113 -4.32 24.45 20.61
N SER A 114 -3.11 23.90 20.65
CA SER A 114 -2.41 23.48 19.43
C SER A 114 -3.06 22.23 18.80
N ILE A 115 -2.92 22.10 17.47
CA ILE A 115 -3.55 21.03 16.70
C ILE A 115 -2.47 20.07 16.19
N HIS A 116 -2.62 18.78 16.49
CA HIS A 116 -1.70 17.74 16.08
C HIS A 116 -2.16 17.00 14.83
N SER A 117 -1.15 16.43 14.10
CA SER A 117 -1.39 15.59 12.93
C SER A 117 -2.22 14.36 13.27
N ILE A 118 -3.09 13.96 12.35
CA ILE A 118 -3.97 12.81 12.46
C ILE A 118 -3.70 11.80 11.33
N ARG A 119 -4.24 10.60 11.49
CA ARG A 119 -4.11 9.52 10.50
C ARG A 119 -5.36 9.41 9.64
N GLY A 120 -5.18 8.93 8.39
CA GLY A 120 -6.30 8.63 7.50
C GLY A 120 -6.97 9.86 6.90
N VAL A 121 -6.25 10.94 6.70
CA VAL A 121 -6.78 12.17 6.12
C VAL A 121 -7.14 11.98 4.65
N LEU A 122 -6.33 11.27 3.87
CA LEU A 122 -6.62 11.06 2.45
C LEU A 122 -7.94 10.31 2.20
N PRO A 123 -8.24 9.19 2.85
CA PRO A 123 -9.58 8.57 2.77
C PRO A 123 -10.71 9.52 3.10
N VAL A 124 -10.53 10.38 4.12
CA VAL A 124 -11.57 11.36 4.50
C VAL A 124 -11.74 12.43 3.42
N ALA A 125 -10.66 12.96 2.86
CA ALA A 125 -10.72 13.94 1.78
C ALA A 125 -11.39 13.37 0.51
N VAL A 126 -11.09 12.11 0.16
CA VAL A 126 -11.76 11.40 -0.95
C VAL A 126 -13.26 11.25 -0.69
N ALA A 127 -13.65 10.85 0.53
CA ALA A 127 -15.06 10.70 0.90
C ALA A 127 -15.77 12.05 0.91
N ALA A 128 -15.16 13.09 1.48
CA ALA A 128 -15.70 14.45 1.51
C ALA A 128 -16.02 14.97 0.11
N LYS A 129 -15.10 14.81 -0.84
CA LYS A 129 -15.31 15.17 -2.25
C LYS A 129 -16.47 14.39 -2.87
N ARG A 130 -16.52 13.07 -2.66
CA ARG A 130 -17.59 12.21 -3.17
C ARG A 130 -18.98 12.63 -2.66
N GLU A 131 -19.05 13.14 -1.43
CA GLU A 131 -20.27 13.63 -0.80
C GLU A 131 -20.61 15.09 -1.15
N GLY A 132 -19.82 15.71 -2.04
CA GLY A 132 -20.08 17.08 -2.50
C GLY A 132 -19.72 18.16 -1.46
N GLN A 133 -18.88 17.84 -0.48
CA GLN A 133 -18.38 18.84 0.46
C GLN A 133 -17.46 19.82 -0.26
N THR A 134 -17.45 21.08 0.19
CA THR A 134 -16.71 22.17 -0.46
C THR A 134 -15.32 22.38 0.14
N ALA A 135 -15.17 22.09 1.44
CA ALA A 135 -13.93 22.33 2.16
C ALA A 135 -13.65 21.25 3.22
N ILE A 136 -12.37 21.15 3.59
CA ILE A 136 -11.89 20.34 4.71
C ILE A 136 -10.96 21.20 5.57
N LEU A 137 -11.22 21.28 6.88
CA LEU A 137 -10.38 21.95 7.86
C LEU A 137 -9.65 20.89 8.68
N LEU A 138 -8.32 20.99 8.71
CA LEU A 138 -7.46 19.96 9.27
C LEU A 138 -6.08 20.50 9.70
N PRO A 139 -5.29 19.71 10.45
CA PRO A 139 -3.95 20.12 10.84
C PRO A 139 -3.05 20.42 9.63
N ARG A 140 -2.26 21.49 9.68
CA ARG A 140 -1.35 21.92 8.60
C ARG A 140 -0.38 20.81 8.16
N ALA A 141 0.06 19.98 9.09
CA ALA A 141 0.91 18.83 8.79
C ALA A 141 0.29 17.81 7.82
N ASN A 142 -1.06 17.77 7.73
CA ASN A 142 -1.80 16.88 6.84
C ASN A 142 -2.32 17.57 5.56
N ALA A 143 -2.10 18.88 5.42
CA ALA A 143 -2.69 19.65 4.31
C ALA A 143 -2.26 19.14 2.93
N ALA A 144 -0.98 18.78 2.77
CA ALA A 144 -0.45 18.25 1.53
C ALA A 144 -1.15 16.96 1.08
N GLU A 145 -1.46 16.07 2.05
CA GLU A 145 -2.17 14.82 1.83
C GLU A 145 -3.62 15.05 1.35
N ALA A 146 -4.36 15.96 1.98
CA ALA A 146 -5.73 16.28 1.60
C ALA A 146 -5.84 16.94 0.22
N ALA A 147 -4.88 17.80 -0.11
CA ALA A 147 -4.89 18.59 -1.33
C ALA A 147 -4.67 17.77 -2.62
N VAL A 148 -4.17 16.53 -2.51
CA VAL A 148 -4.08 15.58 -3.65
C VAL A 148 -5.43 15.34 -4.31
N VAL A 149 -6.51 15.39 -3.54
CA VAL A 149 -7.85 15.03 -4.03
C VAL A 149 -8.39 16.03 -5.06
N GLY A 150 -7.91 17.28 -5.06
CA GLY A 150 -8.34 18.35 -5.96
C GLY A 150 -9.85 18.64 -5.91
N GLY A 151 -10.25 19.86 -6.12
CA GLY A 151 -11.67 20.27 -6.07
C GLY A 151 -12.28 20.32 -4.67
N LEU A 152 -11.45 20.21 -3.61
CA LEU A 152 -11.80 20.40 -2.22
C LEU A 152 -10.90 21.49 -1.66
N SER A 153 -11.47 22.55 -1.07
CA SER A 153 -10.70 23.62 -0.42
C SER A 153 -10.08 23.10 0.88
N VAL A 154 -8.76 23.23 1.04
CA VAL A 154 -8.04 22.76 2.24
C VAL A 154 -7.73 23.94 3.14
N LEU A 155 -8.34 23.96 4.33
CA LEU A 155 -8.11 24.93 5.40
C LEU A 155 -7.12 24.35 6.39
N ALA A 156 -5.86 24.74 6.28
CA ALA A 156 -4.76 24.22 7.09
C ALA A 156 -4.54 25.11 8.33
N VAL A 157 -4.63 24.51 9.53
CA VAL A 157 -4.57 25.22 10.81
C VAL A 157 -3.59 24.56 11.78
N ASP A 158 -2.95 25.35 12.64
CA ASP A 158 -2.03 24.88 13.68
C ASP A 158 -2.59 25.06 15.09
N SER A 159 -3.65 25.86 15.26
CA SER A 159 -4.27 26.14 16.55
C SER A 159 -5.80 26.27 16.48
N LEU A 160 -6.46 26.13 17.64
CA LEU A 160 -7.90 26.34 17.76
C LEU A 160 -8.29 27.79 17.41
N VAL A 161 -7.42 28.77 17.70
CA VAL A 161 -7.65 30.18 17.36
C VAL A 161 -7.68 30.35 15.84
N GLU A 162 -6.69 29.83 15.12
CA GLU A 162 -6.67 29.86 13.65
C GLU A 162 -7.89 29.15 13.05
N ALA A 163 -8.34 28.04 13.66
CA ALA A 163 -9.51 27.33 13.18
C ALA A 163 -10.80 28.16 13.29
N VAL A 164 -10.97 28.90 14.40
CA VAL A 164 -12.11 29.82 14.60
C VAL A 164 -12.03 30.99 13.64
N GLU A 165 -10.86 31.58 13.44
CA GLU A 165 -10.64 32.70 12.50
C GLU A 165 -10.91 32.26 11.05
N ALA A 166 -10.42 31.06 10.68
CA ALA A 166 -10.65 30.49 9.35
C ALA A 166 -12.13 30.32 9.03
N LEU A 167 -12.91 29.84 10.00
CA LEU A 167 -14.35 29.68 9.82
C LEU A 167 -15.08 31.03 9.79
N ASN A 168 -14.80 31.94 10.72
CA ASN A 168 -15.47 33.25 10.79
C ASN A 168 -15.07 34.19 9.63
N GLY A 169 -13.89 34.01 9.03
CA GLY A 169 -13.44 34.78 7.87
C GLY A 169 -14.25 34.53 6.60
N GLY A 170 -15.10 33.51 6.60
CA GLY A 170 -15.99 33.10 5.50
C GLY A 170 -15.22 32.50 4.31
N LEU A 171 -15.81 31.49 3.69
CA LEU A 171 -15.38 30.96 2.38
C LEU A 171 -15.63 31.97 1.24
N ASP A 172 -16.38 33.03 1.52
CA ASP A 172 -16.88 34.05 0.58
C ASP A 172 -15.98 35.28 0.41
N GLY A 173 -14.73 35.24 0.85
CA GLY A 173 -13.76 36.27 0.44
C GLY A 173 -13.60 36.23 -1.07
N GLY A 174 -14.54 36.86 -1.79
CA GLY A 174 -14.72 36.87 -3.24
C GLY A 174 -13.43 37.07 -4.03
N GLY A 175 -12.82 36.00 -4.41
CA GLY A 175 -11.66 35.92 -5.27
C GLY A 175 -11.60 34.50 -5.82
N GLY A 176 -12.18 34.30 -7.00
CA GLY A 176 -12.01 33.06 -7.74
C GLY A 176 -10.53 32.69 -7.78
N LEU A 177 -10.17 31.59 -7.12
CA LEU A 177 -8.81 31.07 -7.11
C LEU A 177 -8.49 30.43 -8.44
N THR A 178 -8.03 31.25 -9.37
CA THR A 178 -7.19 30.77 -10.45
C THR A 178 -5.82 30.43 -9.86
N ALA A 179 -5.30 29.27 -10.24
CA ALA A 179 -4.00 28.73 -9.83
C ALA A 179 -2.83 29.64 -10.29
N SER A 180 -2.58 30.74 -9.61
CA SER A 180 -1.34 31.49 -9.67
C SER A 180 -1.42 32.71 -8.73
N GLY A 181 -0.71 32.66 -7.59
CA GLY A 181 -0.53 33.85 -6.76
C GLY A 181 -0.11 33.52 -5.33
N THR A 182 1.20 33.58 -5.08
CA THR A 182 1.78 33.81 -3.76
C THR A 182 1.35 35.20 -3.26
N GLY A 183 0.34 35.26 -2.42
CA GLY A 183 -0.10 36.48 -1.77
C GLY A 183 0.04 36.32 -0.26
N ASP A 184 1.16 36.80 0.28
CA ASP A 184 1.36 36.99 1.71
C ASP A 184 0.36 38.04 2.23
N ARG A 185 -0.64 37.60 3.00
CA ARG A 185 -1.47 38.46 3.83
C ARG A 185 -1.07 38.25 5.29
N PRO A 186 -0.73 39.27 6.05
CA PRO A 186 -0.53 39.12 7.49
C PRO A 186 -1.87 38.76 8.15
N GLY A 187 -2.01 37.53 8.67
CA GLY A 187 -3.21 37.00 9.32
C GLY A 187 -4.11 36.17 8.41
N GLY A 188 -3.68 35.80 7.20
CA GLY A 188 -4.49 35.02 6.26
C GLY A 188 -4.27 33.51 6.42
N THR A 189 -5.36 32.76 6.63
CA THR A 189 -5.42 31.30 6.52
C THR A 189 -4.92 30.89 5.14
N SER A 190 -3.73 30.29 5.06
CA SER A 190 -3.16 29.85 3.78
C SER A 190 -3.97 28.71 3.21
N ILE A 191 -4.63 28.96 2.07
CA ILE A 191 -5.09 27.88 1.21
C ILE A 191 -3.82 27.29 0.60
N VAL A 192 -3.39 26.16 1.15
CA VAL A 192 -2.24 25.44 0.61
C VAL A 192 -2.67 24.79 -0.70
N VAL A 193 -2.32 25.41 -1.82
CA VAL A 193 -2.23 24.68 -3.10
C VAL A 193 -0.88 23.97 -3.05
N PRO A 194 -0.82 22.65 -2.84
CA PRO A 194 0.47 22.00 -2.85
C PRO A 194 0.98 22.07 -4.28
N THR A 195 2.10 22.69 -4.46
CA THR A 195 3.01 22.29 -5.51
C THR A 195 3.30 20.83 -5.22
N LEU A 196 2.84 19.91 -6.08
CA LEU A 196 3.17 18.50 -6.04
C LEU A 196 4.70 18.39 -6.06
N ARG A 197 5.34 18.55 -4.92
CA ARG A 197 6.73 18.16 -4.76
C ARG A 197 6.72 16.65 -4.86
N SER A 198 7.06 16.15 -6.04
CA SER A 198 7.52 14.79 -6.20
C SER A 198 8.63 14.60 -5.16
N ALA A 199 8.33 13.96 -4.06
CA ALA A 199 9.35 13.54 -3.14
C ALA A 199 10.06 12.36 -3.84
N THR A 200 10.99 12.69 -4.71
CA THR A 200 12.09 11.79 -5.01
C THR A 200 12.85 11.67 -3.70
N ILE A 201 12.77 10.50 -3.07
CA ILE A 201 13.70 10.15 -2.01
C ILE A 201 15.05 10.13 -2.70
N ASP A 202 15.87 11.16 -2.47
CA ASP A 202 17.21 11.34 -3.06
C ASP A 202 18.27 10.36 -2.50
N ALA A 203 17.87 9.24 -1.93
CA ALA A 203 18.79 8.15 -1.67
C ALA A 203 19.08 7.46 -3.01
N PRO A 204 20.36 7.33 -3.43
CA PRO A 204 20.70 6.64 -4.65
C PRO A 204 20.15 5.21 -4.58
N GLU A 205 19.13 4.93 -5.40
CA GLU A 205 18.60 3.59 -5.50
C GLU A 205 19.70 2.66 -6.05
N PRO A 206 19.93 1.49 -5.42
CA PRO A 206 20.94 0.55 -5.88
C PRO A 206 20.62 0.09 -7.31
N ASP A 207 21.58 0.23 -8.24
CA ASP A 207 21.41 -0.07 -9.66
C ASP A 207 21.52 -1.57 -9.96
N PHE A 208 20.78 -2.03 -10.95
CA PHE A 208 20.85 -3.39 -11.49
C PHE A 208 22.22 -3.69 -12.11
N ALA A 209 22.92 -2.67 -12.59
CA ALA A 209 24.29 -2.77 -13.12
C ALA A 209 25.31 -3.23 -12.08
N ASP A 210 25.09 -2.94 -10.78
CA ASP A 210 25.98 -3.40 -9.69
C ASP A 210 25.98 -4.93 -9.52
N VAL A 211 24.99 -5.62 -10.09
CA VAL A 211 24.88 -7.07 -10.00
C VAL A 211 25.73 -7.69 -11.10
N ILE A 212 26.89 -8.19 -10.75
CA ILE A 212 27.79 -8.85 -11.70
C ILE A 212 27.31 -10.28 -11.96
N GLY A 213 27.23 -10.67 -13.23
CA GLY A 213 26.74 -11.99 -13.66
C GLY A 213 25.23 -12.16 -13.37
N GLN A 214 24.82 -13.37 -12.96
CA GLN A 214 23.44 -13.71 -12.58
C GLN A 214 22.39 -13.40 -13.68
N SER A 215 22.74 -13.60 -14.97
CA SER A 215 21.92 -13.25 -16.11
C SER A 215 20.51 -13.84 -16.07
N LEU A 216 20.38 -15.13 -15.67
CA LEU A 216 19.10 -15.81 -15.54
C LEU A 216 18.22 -15.16 -14.44
N ALA A 217 18.81 -14.81 -13.31
CA ALA A 217 18.06 -14.18 -12.21
C ALA A 217 17.65 -12.73 -12.57
N LYS A 218 18.53 -11.96 -13.20
CA LYS A 218 18.21 -10.63 -13.74
C LYS A 218 17.04 -10.70 -14.71
N ARG A 219 17.10 -11.65 -15.67
CA ARG A 219 16.04 -11.85 -16.67
C ARG A 219 14.70 -12.25 -16.02
N ALA A 220 14.74 -13.15 -15.02
CA ALA A 220 13.53 -13.51 -14.28
C ALA A 220 12.91 -12.34 -13.53
N LEU A 221 13.73 -11.47 -12.90
CA LEU A 221 13.24 -10.26 -12.24
C LEU A 221 12.68 -9.23 -13.24
N GLU A 222 13.26 -9.10 -14.44
CA GLU A 222 12.70 -8.30 -15.52
C GLU A 222 11.32 -8.82 -15.94
N ILE A 223 11.17 -10.12 -16.18
CA ILE A 223 9.90 -10.77 -16.52
C ILE A 223 8.88 -10.55 -15.38
N ALA A 224 9.31 -10.75 -14.11
CA ALA A 224 8.47 -10.52 -12.96
C ALA A 224 7.98 -9.07 -12.86
N ALA A 225 8.88 -8.10 -13.02
CA ALA A 225 8.55 -6.68 -13.04
C ALA A 225 7.60 -6.31 -14.18
N ALA A 226 7.79 -6.91 -15.35
CA ALA A 226 6.96 -6.65 -16.53
C ALA A 226 5.55 -7.21 -16.39
N GLY A 227 5.40 -8.46 -15.91
CA GLY A 227 4.12 -9.16 -15.86
C GLY A 227 3.45 -9.17 -14.48
N GLY A 228 4.13 -8.71 -13.43
CA GLY A 228 3.64 -8.78 -12.05
C GLY A 228 3.72 -10.20 -11.47
N HIS A 229 4.70 -11.01 -11.90
CA HIS A 229 4.83 -12.41 -11.49
C HIS A 229 5.52 -12.58 -10.14
N ASN A 230 5.07 -13.57 -9.36
CA ASN A 230 5.70 -13.95 -8.10
C ASN A 230 6.97 -14.78 -8.34
N VAL A 231 8.02 -14.49 -7.58
CA VAL A 231 9.36 -15.07 -7.78
C VAL A 231 9.87 -15.76 -6.52
N LEU A 232 10.49 -16.91 -6.69
CA LEU A 232 11.28 -17.59 -5.65
C LEU A 232 12.73 -17.71 -6.10
N LEU A 233 13.62 -17.07 -5.35
CA LEU A 233 15.07 -17.16 -5.54
C LEU A 233 15.65 -18.24 -4.64
N ILE A 234 16.30 -19.26 -5.20
CA ILE A 234 16.90 -20.36 -4.47
C ILE A 234 18.41 -20.33 -4.68
N GLY A 235 19.20 -20.38 -3.63
CA GLY A 235 20.65 -20.40 -3.77
C GLY A 235 21.39 -20.39 -2.44
N ALA A 236 22.68 -20.66 -2.49
CA ALA A 236 23.53 -20.68 -1.31
C ALA A 236 23.57 -19.32 -0.59
N PRO A 237 23.90 -19.29 0.72
CA PRO A 237 24.16 -18.04 1.43
C PRO A 237 25.23 -17.22 0.71
N GLY A 238 25.04 -15.88 0.65
CA GLY A 238 25.97 -14.99 -0.07
C GLY A 238 25.82 -14.98 -1.60
N GLY A 239 24.83 -15.69 -2.19
CA GLY A 239 24.56 -15.67 -3.64
C GLY A 239 23.97 -14.36 -4.18
N GLY A 240 23.71 -13.36 -3.34
CA GLY A 240 23.17 -12.06 -3.77
C GLY A 240 21.65 -12.00 -3.89
N LYS A 241 20.89 -12.98 -3.39
CA LYS A 241 19.42 -13.04 -3.46
C LYS A 241 18.74 -11.77 -2.93
N THR A 242 19.04 -11.38 -1.70
CA THR A 242 18.52 -10.17 -1.04
C THR A 242 18.94 -8.89 -1.78
N MET A 243 20.18 -8.87 -2.27
CA MET A 243 20.72 -7.77 -3.05
C MET A 243 19.93 -7.55 -4.35
N MET A 244 19.61 -8.62 -5.07
CA MET A 244 18.81 -8.55 -6.31
C MET A 244 17.36 -8.16 -6.04
N ALA A 245 16.75 -8.72 -4.99
CA ALA A 245 15.38 -8.37 -4.61
C ALA A 245 15.22 -6.87 -4.30
N ARG A 246 16.18 -6.27 -3.58
CA ARG A 246 16.14 -4.82 -3.26
C ARG A 246 16.25 -3.93 -4.50
N ARG A 247 16.93 -4.38 -5.55
CA ARG A 247 17.08 -3.63 -6.81
C ARG A 247 15.85 -3.67 -7.70
N LEU A 248 14.86 -4.49 -7.33
CA LEU A 248 13.61 -4.58 -8.07
C LEU A 248 12.85 -3.24 -8.10
N GLY A 249 12.93 -2.44 -7.03
CA GLY A 249 12.38 -1.09 -6.99
C GLY A 249 12.87 -0.23 -8.14
N GLY A 250 14.16 -0.33 -8.47
CA GLY A 250 14.80 0.42 -9.54
C GLY A 250 14.33 0.07 -10.96
N ILE A 251 13.75 -1.11 -11.18
CA ILE A 251 13.24 -1.54 -12.50
C ILE A 251 11.72 -1.52 -12.60
N LEU A 252 11.00 -1.36 -11.48
CA LEU A 252 9.54 -1.22 -11.49
C LEU A 252 9.13 0.17 -11.99
N PRO A 253 8.05 0.25 -12.77
CA PRO A 253 7.47 1.54 -13.15
C PRO A 253 6.94 2.31 -11.94
N PRO A 254 6.96 3.66 -11.97
CA PRO A 254 6.32 4.45 -10.94
C PRO A 254 4.82 4.12 -10.83
N LEU A 255 4.24 4.44 -9.68
CA LEU A 255 2.80 4.29 -9.46
C LEU A 255 2.03 5.21 -10.42
N GLN A 256 0.93 4.69 -10.99
CA GLN A 256 -0.05 5.52 -11.66
C GLN A 256 -0.86 6.28 -10.60
N PHE A 257 -1.57 7.34 -11.01
CA PHE A 257 -2.30 8.20 -10.06
C PHE A 257 -3.24 7.42 -9.15
N ASP A 258 -4.06 6.52 -9.70
CA ASP A 258 -5.00 5.71 -8.91
C ASP A 258 -4.27 4.72 -7.99
N GLU A 259 -3.21 4.05 -8.50
CA GLU A 259 -2.35 3.18 -7.69
C GLU A 259 -1.67 3.97 -6.55
N ALA A 260 -1.22 5.19 -6.83
CA ALA A 260 -0.59 6.08 -5.86
C ALA A 260 -1.58 6.52 -4.78
N LEU A 261 -2.82 6.81 -5.15
CA LEU A 261 -3.90 7.17 -4.23
C LEU A 261 -4.22 6.03 -3.27
N ASP A 262 -4.36 4.80 -3.79
CA ASP A 262 -4.60 3.60 -2.99
C ASP A 262 -3.44 3.34 -2.02
N CYS A 263 -2.20 3.36 -2.50
CA CYS A 263 -1.01 3.17 -1.65
C CYS A 263 -0.93 4.23 -0.56
N THR A 264 -1.11 5.51 -0.92
CA THR A 264 -1.05 6.61 0.03
C THR A 264 -2.14 6.49 1.09
N SER A 265 -3.37 6.07 0.70
CA SER A 265 -4.48 5.84 1.63
C SER A 265 -4.15 4.76 2.66
N VAL A 266 -3.55 3.64 2.23
CA VAL A 266 -3.12 2.56 3.13
C VAL A 266 -2.06 3.06 4.11
N HIS A 267 -1.04 3.78 3.62
CA HIS A 267 0.06 4.31 4.44
C HIS A 267 -0.40 5.43 5.38
N SER A 268 -1.36 6.25 4.96
CA SER A 268 -2.00 7.28 5.79
C SER A 268 -2.73 6.66 6.99
N VAL A 269 -3.57 5.66 6.74
CA VAL A 269 -4.30 4.94 7.81
C VAL A 269 -3.34 4.20 8.75
N ALA A 270 -2.27 3.61 8.22
CA ALA A 270 -1.24 2.97 9.03
C ALA A 270 -0.46 3.98 9.90
N GLY A 271 -0.42 5.25 9.50
CA GLY A 271 0.43 6.28 10.10
C GLY A 271 1.90 6.11 9.74
N THR A 272 2.19 5.54 8.57
CA THR A 272 3.54 5.31 8.04
C THR A 272 3.88 6.23 6.87
N LEU A 273 2.98 7.13 6.50
CA LEU A 273 3.22 8.14 5.49
C LEU A 273 4.21 9.18 6.05
N PRO A 274 5.36 9.42 5.41
CA PRO A 274 6.31 10.42 5.87
C PRO A 274 5.71 11.84 5.83
N SER A 275 6.06 12.67 6.80
CA SER A 275 5.56 14.06 6.87
C SER A 275 5.93 14.84 5.61
N GLY A 276 4.97 15.59 5.06
CA GLY A 276 5.15 16.42 3.87
C GLY A 276 5.05 15.67 2.54
N ILE A 277 4.85 14.36 2.54
CA ILE A 277 4.52 13.60 1.33
C ILE A 277 3.03 13.69 1.08
N ALA A 278 2.67 14.32 -0.04
CA ALA A 278 1.29 14.44 -0.50
C ALA A 278 0.79 13.13 -1.12
N LEU A 279 1.61 12.52 -1.99
CA LEU A 279 1.29 11.30 -2.73
C LEU A 279 2.54 10.44 -2.91
N MET A 280 2.41 9.15 -2.72
CA MET A 280 3.48 8.19 -2.98
C MET A 280 3.64 7.99 -4.49
N HIS A 281 4.87 8.12 -5.00
CA HIS A 281 5.19 7.87 -6.41
C HIS A 281 5.95 6.56 -6.62
N ALA A 282 6.81 6.20 -5.66
CA ALA A 282 7.55 4.96 -5.69
C ALA A 282 6.69 3.79 -5.19
N ARG A 283 6.86 2.62 -5.82
CA ARG A 283 6.19 1.40 -5.36
C ARG A 283 6.76 0.97 -4.00
N PRO A 284 5.92 0.66 -3.01
CA PRO A 284 6.39 0.23 -1.71
C PRO A 284 7.18 -1.08 -1.82
N PHE A 285 8.28 -1.16 -1.08
CA PHE A 285 9.08 -2.37 -0.89
C PHE A 285 9.07 -2.73 0.59
N ARG A 286 8.39 -3.83 0.93
CA ARG A 286 8.25 -4.30 2.32
C ARG A 286 9.05 -5.58 2.49
N ALA A 287 9.88 -5.63 3.51
CA ALA A 287 10.75 -6.76 3.81
C ALA A 287 10.68 -7.10 5.30
N PRO A 288 9.58 -7.70 5.78
CA PRO A 288 9.45 -8.08 7.17
C PRO A 288 10.44 -9.18 7.54
N HIS A 289 10.90 -9.16 8.78
CA HIS A 289 11.75 -10.21 9.32
C HIS A 289 10.95 -11.51 9.52
N HIS A 290 11.57 -12.68 9.41
CA HIS A 290 10.88 -13.98 9.52
C HIS A 290 10.23 -14.23 10.90
N THR A 291 10.61 -13.48 11.95
CA THR A 291 9.97 -13.53 13.28
C THR A 291 8.69 -12.71 13.41
N ILE A 292 8.22 -12.11 12.32
CA ILE A 292 6.98 -11.32 12.33
C ILE A 292 5.78 -12.16 12.78
N SER A 293 4.88 -11.57 13.56
CA SER A 293 3.63 -12.22 13.93
C SER A 293 2.60 -12.19 12.78
N GLU A 294 1.66 -13.13 12.78
CA GLU A 294 0.54 -13.15 11.82
C GLU A 294 -0.25 -11.83 11.82
N VAL A 295 -0.51 -11.25 13.01
CA VAL A 295 -1.23 -9.98 13.13
C VAL A 295 -0.44 -8.82 12.51
N ALA A 296 0.88 -8.78 12.67
CA ALA A 296 1.70 -7.75 12.03
C ALA A 296 1.79 -7.94 10.51
N MET A 297 1.75 -9.18 10.02
CA MET A 297 1.75 -9.49 8.59
C MET A 297 0.42 -9.12 7.92
N VAL A 298 -0.70 -9.56 8.47
CA VAL A 298 -2.04 -9.41 7.88
C VAL A 298 -2.71 -8.09 8.26
N GLY A 299 -2.46 -7.65 9.48
CA GLY A 299 -3.16 -6.54 10.10
C GLY A 299 -4.11 -6.99 11.21
N GLY A 300 -4.56 -6.07 12.01
CA GLY A 300 -5.45 -6.36 13.14
C GLY A 300 -5.42 -5.29 14.22
N GLY A 301 -5.71 -5.70 15.44
CA GLY A 301 -5.84 -4.80 16.60
C GLY A 301 -7.29 -4.53 16.98
N ALA A 302 -7.51 -3.80 18.07
CA ALA A 302 -8.84 -3.39 18.52
C ALA A 302 -9.50 -2.45 17.51
N ILE A 303 -8.71 -1.56 16.94
CA ILE A 303 -9.01 -0.79 15.73
C ILE A 303 -8.21 -1.44 14.61
N PRO A 304 -8.86 -2.05 13.60
CA PRO A 304 -8.16 -2.74 12.52
C PRO A 304 -7.19 -1.82 11.80
N ARG A 305 -5.90 -2.20 11.79
CA ARG A 305 -4.85 -1.50 11.04
C ARG A 305 -4.29 -2.40 9.96
N PRO A 306 -3.86 -1.84 8.82
CA PRO A 306 -3.23 -2.64 7.77
C PRO A 306 -1.89 -3.22 8.26
N GLY A 307 -1.60 -4.47 7.85
CA GLY A 307 -0.32 -5.13 8.09
C GLY A 307 0.65 -4.97 6.92
N GLU A 308 1.79 -5.65 6.99
CA GLU A 308 2.86 -5.59 5.96
C GLU A 308 2.37 -5.96 4.56
N ILE A 309 1.43 -6.90 4.45
CA ILE A 309 0.81 -7.30 3.18
C ILE A 309 0.11 -6.11 2.51
N SER A 310 -0.67 -5.36 3.28
CA SER A 310 -1.38 -4.19 2.76
C SER A 310 -0.44 -3.00 2.54
N LEU A 311 0.59 -2.84 3.39
CA LEU A 311 1.64 -1.84 3.17
C LEU A 311 2.47 -2.09 1.91
N ALA A 312 2.50 -3.35 1.42
CA ALA A 312 3.12 -3.71 0.14
C ALA A 312 2.20 -3.53 -1.07
N HIS A 313 0.99 -2.98 -0.89
CA HIS A 313 0.00 -2.83 -1.97
C HIS A 313 0.58 -2.08 -3.18
N ASN A 314 0.34 -2.59 -4.40
CA ASN A 314 0.89 -2.12 -5.67
C ASN A 314 2.44 -2.09 -5.72
N GLY A 315 3.10 -2.79 -4.81
CA GLY A 315 4.55 -2.86 -4.67
C GLY A 315 5.06 -4.29 -4.53
N VAL A 316 6.08 -4.46 -3.69
CA VAL A 316 6.79 -5.73 -3.48
C VAL A 316 6.74 -6.12 -2.00
N LEU A 317 6.33 -7.36 -1.75
CA LEU A 317 6.55 -8.02 -0.47
C LEU A 317 7.73 -9.00 -0.63
N PHE A 318 8.84 -8.68 0.02
CA PHE A 318 10.04 -9.51 0.00
C PHE A 318 10.14 -10.35 1.28
N LEU A 319 10.19 -11.67 1.14
CA LEU A 319 10.35 -12.60 2.24
C LEU A 319 11.70 -13.33 2.11
N ASP A 320 12.67 -12.90 2.88
CA ASP A 320 13.97 -13.58 2.96
C ASP A 320 13.89 -14.79 3.89
N GLU A 321 14.65 -15.83 3.61
CA GLU A 321 14.61 -17.08 4.38
C GLU A 321 13.20 -17.66 4.51
N LEU A 322 12.45 -17.72 3.41
CA LEU A 322 11.03 -18.10 3.37
C LEU A 322 10.66 -19.30 4.26
N PRO A 323 11.41 -20.43 4.32
CA PRO A 323 11.05 -21.55 5.19
C PRO A 323 11.22 -21.28 6.69
N GLU A 324 11.84 -20.16 7.10
CA GLU A 324 12.01 -19.82 8.52
C GLU A 324 10.82 -19.03 9.10
N PHE A 325 9.93 -18.54 8.26
CA PHE A 325 8.67 -17.93 8.71
C PHE A 325 7.76 -18.96 9.39
N ASP A 326 7.01 -18.51 10.39
CA ASP A 326 5.96 -19.34 10.98
C ASP A 326 4.96 -19.78 9.92
N ARG A 327 4.54 -21.04 10.00
CA ARG A 327 3.61 -21.63 9.03
C ARG A 327 2.29 -20.88 8.92
N ARG A 328 1.79 -20.32 10.04
CA ARG A 328 0.55 -19.54 10.06
C ARG A 328 0.71 -18.25 9.26
N VAL A 329 1.85 -17.59 9.36
CA VAL A 329 2.18 -16.39 8.59
C VAL A 329 2.22 -16.69 7.10
N LEU A 330 2.83 -17.83 6.69
CA LEU A 330 2.88 -18.23 5.29
C LEU A 330 1.50 -18.61 4.74
N GLU A 331 0.67 -19.33 5.52
CA GLU A 331 -0.69 -19.67 5.11
C GLU A 331 -1.59 -18.43 4.98
N ALA A 332 -1.38 -17.40 5.79
CA ALA A 332 -2.13 -16.15 5.71
C ALA A 332 -1.89 -15.36 4.41
N LEU A 333 -0.80 -15.63 3.68
CA LEU A 333 -0.52 -15.02 2.36
C LEU A 333 -1.42 -15.56 1.24
N ARG A 334 -2.05 -16.72 1.43
CA ARG A 334 -2.78 -17.42 0.35
C ARG A 334 -3.96 -16.62 -0.18
N GLN A 335 -4.79 -16.11 0.72
CA GLN A 335 -5.96 -15.32 0.33
C GLN A 335 -5.56 -13.99 -0.34
N PRO A 336 -4.65 -13.19 0.20
CA PRO A 336 -4.21 -11.95 -0.46
C PRO A 336 -3.60 -12.17 -1.85
N LEU A 337 -2.85 -13.26 -2.05
CA LEU A 337 -2.28 -13.60 -3.36
C LEU A 337 -3.34 -14.02 -4.40
N GLU A 338 -4.51 -14.48 -3.97
CA GLU A 338 -5.63 -14.78 -4.87
C GLU A 338 -6.56 -13.60 -5.07
N GLU A 339 -7.01 -12.98 -3.99
CA GLU A 339 -8.08 -11.98 -4.02
C GLU A 339 -7.56 -10.54 -4.13
N GLY A 340 -6.26 -10.31 -3.91
CA GLY A 340 -5.68 -8.96 -3.90
C GLY A 340 -6.18 -8.08 -2.76
N ARG A 341 -6.71 -8.69 -1.68
CA ARG A 341 -7.23 -8.00 -0.50
C ARG A 341 -7.06 -8.83 0.76
N VAL A 342 -7.03 -8.15 1.90
CA VAL A 342 -7.04 -8.75 3.24
C VAL A 342 -8.34 -8.36 3.94
N THR A 343 -9.02 -9.34 4.51
CA THR A 343 -10.23 -9.11 5.29
C THR A 343 -9.93 -9.35 6.78
N VAL A 344 -10.05 -8.29 7.58
CA VAL A 344 -9.88 -8.35 9.03
C VAL A 344 -11.26 -8.29 9.67
N ALA A 345 -11.78 -9.46 10.07
CA ALA A 345 -13.06 -9.55 10.77
C ALA A 345 -12.88 -9.34 12.28
N ARG A 346 -13.72 -8.50 12.88
CA ARG A 346 -13.83 -8.29 14.33
C ARG A 346 -15.30 -8.26 14.73
N ALA A 347 -15.58 -8.47 16.01
CA ALA A 347 -16.96 -8.58 16.52
C ALA A 347 -17.85 -7.39 16.15
N ALA A 348 -17.29 -6.19 16.03
CA ALA A 348 -18.03 -4.99 15.70
C ALA A 348 -18.16 -4.72 14.19
N ARG A 349 -17.17 -5.09 13.39
CA ARG A 349 -17.16 -4.83 11.93
C ARG A 349 -16.02 -5.55 11.21
N THR A 350 -16.23 -5.80 9.92
CA THR A 350 -15.21 -6.32 9.01
C THR A 350 -14.58 -5.16 8.26
N SER A 351 -13.23 -5.06 8.30
CA SER A 351 -12.45 -4.10 7.51
C SER A 351 -11.75 -4.83 6.38
N VAL A 352 -11.78 -4.23 5.19
CA VAL A 352 -11.09 -4.74 4.00
C VAL A 352 -9.94 -3.80 3.67
N PHE A 353 -8.75 -4.37 3.48
CA PHE A 353 -7.57 -3.64 3.06
C PHE A 353 -7.11 -4.15 1.69
N PRO A 354 -6.75 -3.28 0.74
CA PRO A 354 -6.18 -3.71 -0.52
C PRO A 354 -4.81 -4.36 -0.28
N ALA A 355 -4.51 -5.40 -1.07
CA ALA A 355 -3.32 -6.23 -0.88
C ALA A 355 -2.83 -6.85 -2.19
N ARG A 356 -2.81 -6.07 -3.27
CA ARG A 356 -2.22 -6.49 -4.55
C ARG A 356 -0.73 -6.20 -4.51
N PHE A 357 0.08 -7.22 -4.36
CA PHE A 357 1.54 -7.09 -4.30
C PHE A 357 2.20 -8.18 -5.14
N MET A 358 3.44 -7.95 -5.52
CA MET A 358 4.31 -8.95 -6.11
C MET A 358 5.09 -9.61 -4.98
N LEU A 359 4.93 -10.94 -4.83
CA LEU A 359 5.70 -11.71 -3.86
C LEU A 359 7.08 -12.02 -4.45
N VAL A 360 8.12 -11.58 -3.78
CA VAL A 360 9.49 -12.01 -4.03
C VAL A 360 9.97 -12.75 -2.80
N ALA A 361 10.34 -14.01 -2.96
CA ALA A 361 10.81 -14.82 -1.84
C ALA A 361 12.23 -15.30 -2.11
N ALA A 362 13.02 -15.48 -1.05
CA ALA A 362 14.32 -16.07 -1.14
C ALA A 362 14.45 -17.22 -0.14
N MET A 363 15.14 -18.29 -0.53
CA MET A 363 15.44 -19.40 0.36
C MET A 363 16.78 -20.05 0.04
N ASN A 364 17.31 -20.78 0.98
CA ASN A 364 18.45 -21.66 0.75
C ASN A 364 17.97 -23.01 0.19
N PRO A 365 18.81 -23.78 -0.51
CA PRO A 365 18.40 -25.07 -1.08
C PRO A 365 18.25 -26.17 -0.03
N CYS A 366 18.75 -25.96 1.19
CA CYS A 366 18.64 -26.87 2.33
C CYS A 366 18.95 -26.13 3.64
N PRO A 367 18.76 -26.73 4.82
CA PRO A 367 19.06 -26.08 6.11
C PRO A 367 20.49 -25.59 6.25
N CYS A 368 21.50 -26.32 5.75
CA CYS A 368 22.89 -25.86 5.77
C CYS A 368 23.25 -24.88 4.64
N GLY A 369 22.38 -24.74 3.62
CA GLY A 369 22.54 -23.82 2.51
C GLY A 369 23.40 -24.29 1.33
N PHE A 370 23.99 -25.50 1.39
CA PHE A 370 25.01 -25.93 0.42
C PHE A 370 24.60 -27.13 -0.44
N PHE A 371 23.33 -27.50 -0.47
CA PHE A 371 22.86 -28.58 -1.36
C PHE A 371 23.01 -28.15 -2.83
N GLY A 372 23.72 -28.94 -3.63
CA GLY A 372 24.04 -28.63 -5.02
C GLY A 372 25.21 -27.63 -5.21
N ASP A 373 25.82 -27.13 -4.15
CA ASP A 373 27.02 -26.26 -4.25
C ASP A 373 28.24 -27.09 -4.65
N ARG A 374 28.99 -26.63 -5.67
CA ARG A 374 30.22 -27.29 -6.15
C ARG A 374 31.44 -27.05 -5.25
N ARG A 375 31.39 -26.06 -4.35
CA ARG A 375 32.51 -25.64 -3.51
C ARG A 375 32.43 -26.18 -2.09
N ARG A 376 31.22 -26.44 -1.59
CA ARG A 376 30.98 -26.90 -0.23
C ARG A 376 30.05 -28.08 -0.22
N THR A 377 30.44 -29.16 0.46
CA THR A 377 29.63 -30.36 0.58
C THR A 377 28.46 -30.12 1.51
N CYS A 378 27.26 -30.43 1.04
CA CYS A 378 26.06 -30.44 1.88
C CYS A 378 26.18 -31.54 2.96
N ARG A 379 25.79 -31.18 4.20
CA ARG A 379 25.78 -32.10 5.36
C ARG A 379 24.37 -32.55 5.76
N CYS A 380 23.34 -32.10 5.06
CA CYS A 380 21.96 -32.44 5.35
C CYS A 380 21.59 -33.80 4.81
N SER A 381 20.90 -34.59 5.61
CA SER A 381 20.24 -35.82 5.12
C SER A 381 19.03 -35.48 4.25
N GLU A 382 18.65 -36.39 3.37
CA GLU A 382 17.48 -36.22 2.51
C GLU A 382 16.18 -35.93 3.28
N PRO A 383 15.87 -36.60 4.41
CA PRO A 383 14.70 -36.25 5.24
C PRO A 383 14.75 -34.82 5.82
N GLN A 384 15.95 -34.30 6.12
CA GLN A 384 16.11 -32.92 6.60
C GLN A 384 15.81 -31.92 5.49
N ILE A 385 16.25 -32.19 4.25
CA ILE A 385 15.97 -31.35 3.09
C ILE A 385 14.46 -31.36 2.82
N GLN A 386 13.83 -32.53 2.75
CA GLN A 386 12.40 -32.66 2.52
C GLN A 386 11.55 -31.95 3.60
N ARG A 387 11.95 -32.06 4.88
CA ARG A 387 11.28 -31.34 5.98
C ARG A 387 11.43 -29.82 5.83
N TYR A 388 12.58 -29.35 5.41
CA TYR A 388 12.82 -27.92 5.18
C TYR A 388 11.95 -27.39 4.02
N GLU A 389 11.90 -28.11 2.90
CA GLU A 389 11.08 -27.74 1.76
C GLU A 389 9.57 -27.82 2.06
N SER A 390 9.14 -28.79 2.87
CA SER A 390 7.73 -28.98 3.24
C SER A 390 7.16 -27.88 4.16
N ARG A 391 8.01 -26.99 4.70
CA ARG A 391 7.55 -25.80 5.42
C ARG A 391 6.76 -24.86 4.50
N ILE A 392 7.09 -24.84 3.20
CA ILE A 392 6.33 -24.11 2.19
C ILE A 392 5.23 -25.06 1.67
N SER A 393 3.97 -24.72 1.96
CA SER A 393 2.85 -25.55 1.55
C SER A 393 2.69 -25.58 0.02
N GLY A 394 2.14 -26.70 -0.50
CA GLY A 394 1.82 -26.83 -1.93
C GLY A 394 1.01 -25.66 -2.47
N PRO A 395 -0.11 -25.29 -1.80
CA PRO A 395 -0.93 -24.15 -2.23
C PRO A 395 -0.17 -22.80 -2.29
N LEU A 396 0.83 -22.55 -1.45
CA LEU A 396 1.65 -21.32 -1.54
C LEU A 396 2.65 -21.42 -2.70
N ARG A 397 3.30 -22.61 -2.89
CA ARG A 397 4.17 -22.87 -4.06
C ARG A 397 3.41 -22.69 -5.37
N ASP A 398 2.14 -23.08 -5.35
CA ASP A 398 1.24 -22.91 -6.49
C ASP A 398 0.97 -21.45 -6.85
N ARG A 399 1.35 -20.46 -6.07
CA ARG A 399 1.21 -19.03 -6.36
C ARG A 399 2.52 -18.38 -6.79
N ILE A 400 3.59 -19.16 -6.85
CA ILE A 400 4.88 -18.70 -7.35
C ILE A 400 4.97 -19.05 -8.84
N ASP A 401 5.20 -18.03 -9.67
CA ASP A 401 5.24 -18.21 -11.13
C ASP A 401 6.65 -18.56 -11.62
N LEU A 402 7.66 -17.96 -11.03
CA LEU A 402 9.07 -18.07 -11.44
C LEU A 402 9.91 -18.63 -10.28
N VAL A 403 10.61 -19.72 -10.53
CA VAL A 403 11.61 -20.29 -9.60
C VAL A 403 12.98 -20.18 -10.24
N VAL A 404 13.92 -19.54 -9.56
CA VAL A 404 15.21 -19.19 -10.12
C VAL A 404 16.33 -19.68 -9.22
N GLN A 405 17.26 -20.46 -9.79
CA GLN A 405 18.50 -20.83 -9.12
C GLN A 405 19.49 -19.67 -9.19
N VAL A 406 20.00 -19.27 -8.04
CA VAL A 406 20.99 -18.21 -7.90
C VAL A 406 22.32 -18.89 -7.48
N PRO A 407 23.22 -19.17 -8.43
CA PRO A 407 24.49 -19.80 -8.10
C PRO A 407 25.37 -18.90 -7.24
N ALA A 408 26.22 -19.50 -6.44
CA ALA A 408 27.22 -18.76 -5.68
C ALA A 408 28.22 -18.07 -6.65
N ILE A 409 28.50 -16.80 -6.41
CA ILE A 409 29.41 -15.99 -7.24
C ILE A 409 30.84 -16.60 -7.18
N GLY A 410 31.37 -16.99 -8.32
CA GLY A 410 32.75 -17.52 -8.47
C GLY A 410 33.80 -16.42 -8.54
N SER A 411 35.03 -16.72 -8.17
CA SER A 411 36.18 -15.80 -8.32
C SER A 411 36.51 -15.46 -9.79
N SER A 412 36.13 -16.35 -10.73
CA SER A 412 36.32 -16.15 -12.19
C SER A 412 35.39 -15.12 -12.83
N ILE A 413 34.33 -14.72 -12.12
CA ILE A 413 33.33 -13.77 -12.67
C ILE A 413 33.83 -12.31 -12.66
N ARG A 414 34.94 -12.03 -11.93
CA ARG A 414 35.55 -10.70 -12.00
C ARG A 414 36.17 -10.38 -13.35
N ASP A 415 36.50 -11.39 -14.15
CA ASP A 415 37.10 -11.23 -15.46
C ASP A 415 36.09 -11.12 -16.60
N ASP A 416 34.83 -11.56 -16.37
CA ASP A 416 33.72 -11.41 -17.34
C ASP A 416 33.01 -10.04 -17.24
N ALA A 417 33.58 -9.06 -16.55
CA ALA A 417 33.03 -7.70 -16.39
C ALA A 417 33.02 -6.86 -17.68
N THR A 418 33.40 -7.43 -18.81
CA THR A 418 33.38 -6.77 -20.14
C THR A 418 32.01 -6.84 -20.83
N GLY A 419 31.05 -7.61 -20.31
CA GLY A 419 29.66 -7.60 -20.79
C GLY A 419 28.94 -6.35 -20.29
N SER A 420 28.36 -5.56 -21.20
CA SER A 420 27.48 -4.44 -20.89
C SER A 420 26.40 -4.88 -19.87
N CYS A 421 26.55 -4.45 -18.61
CA CYS A 421 25.53 -4.70 -17.61
C CYS A 421 24.37 -3.73 -17.84
N ASP A 422 23.17 -4.26 -18.06
CA ASP A 422 21.96 -3.45 -18.18
C ASP A 422 21.75 -2.62 -16.90
N THR A 423 21.62 -1.30 -17.08
CA THR A 423 21.28 -0.40 -15.98
C THR A 423 19.81 -0.57 -15.59
N SER A 424 19.47 -0.23 -14.35
CA SER A 424 18.06 -0.21 -13.90
C SER A 424 17.18 0.63 -14.83
N ALA A 425 17.68 1.75 -15.35
CA ALA A 425 16.96 2.60 -16.29
C ALA A 425 16.64 1.89 -17.62
N ALA A 426 17.60 1.16 -18.19
CA ALA A 426 17.40 0.41 -19.43
C ALA A 426 16.36 -0.71 -19.25
N VAL A 427 16.47 -1.48 -18.15
CA VAL A 427 15.49 -2.53 -17.82
C VAL A 427 14.10 -1.92 -17.57
N ARG A 428 14.02 -0.82 -16.80
CA ARG A 428 12.76 -0.10 -16.55
C ARG A 428 12.09 0.36 -17.83
N ALA A 429 12.84 0.82 -18.83
CA ALA A 429 12.28 1.24 -20.12
C ALA A 429 11.61 0.06 -20.85
N ARG A 430 12.24 -1.14 -20.88
CA ARG A 430 11.65 -2.35 -21.46
C ARG A 430 10.40 -2.81 -20.69
N VAL A 431 10.44 -2.74 -19.36
CA VAL A 431 9.29 -3.06 -18.49
C VAL A 431 8.13 -2.10 -18.76
N LEU A 432 8.39 -0.80 -18.86
CA LEU A 432 7.38 0.22 -19.19
C LEU A 432 6.71 -0.05 -20.54
N GLU A 433 7.50 -0.36 -21.56
CA GLU A 433 6.97 -0.69 -22.88
C GLU A 433 6.11 -1.96 -22.85
N CYS A 434 6.56 -3.01 -22.16
CA CYS A 434 5.80 -4.23 -21.98
C CYS A 434 4.46 -3.96 -21.27
N ARG A 435 4.46 -3.18 -20.20
CA ARG A 435 3.23 -2.82 -19.48
C ARG A 435 2.31 -1.91 -20.29
N SER A 436 2.83 -1.08 -21.20
CA SER A 436 2.01 -0.28 -22.11
C SER A 436 1.21 -1.17 -23.07
N ARG A 437 1.82 -2.27 -23.57
CA ARG A 437 1.15 -3.28 -24.39
C ARG A 437 0.05 -4.01 -23.64
N GLN A 438 0.28 -4.34 -22.36
CA GLN A 438 -0.73 -4.95 -21.50
C GLN A 438 -1.92 -3.99 -21.29
N ARG A 439 -1.66 -2.70 -21.03
CA ARG A 439 -2.74 -1.70 -20.93
C ARG A 439 -3.53 -1.54 -22.24
N ALA A 440 -2.87 -1.53 -23.38
CA ALA A 440 -3.57 -1.50 -24.67
C ALA A 440 -4.48 -2.72 -24.87
N ARG A 441 -4.09 -3.88 -24.30
CA ARG A 441 -4.86 -5.13 -24.36
C ARG A 441 -6.07 -5.13 -23.43
N PHE A 442 -5.92 -4.60 -22.19
CA PHE A 442 -6.94 -4.68 -21.14
C PHE A 442 -7.80 -3.41 -20.99
N GLY A 443 -7.51 -2.37 -21.76
CA GLY A 443 -8.12 -1.04 -21.65
C GLY A 443 -7.22 -0.05 -20.90
N ALA A 444 -7.24 1.21 -21.33
CA ALA A 444 -6.31 2.26 -20.87
C ALA A 444 -6.40 2.55 -19.36
N THR A 445 -7.56 2.32 -18.76
CA THR A 445 -7.82 2.51 -17.33
C THR A 445 -7.51 1.27 -16.47
N SER A 446 -7.14 0.15 -17.11
CA SER A 446 -6.90 -1.10 -16.37
C SER A 446 -5.46 -1.16 -15.84
N ALA A 447 -5.33 -1.38 -14.52
CA ALA A 447 -4.06 -1.69 -13.88
C ALA A 447 -3.71 -3.19 -13.93
N ARG A 448 -4.42 -3.99 -14.76
CA ARG A 448 -4.23 -5.45 -14.86
C ARG A 448 -2.93 -5.80 -15.57
N LEU A 449 -2.28 -6.86 -15.06
CA LEU A 449 -1.03 -7.41 -15.61
C LEU A 449 -1.25 -8.84 -16.11
N ASN A 450 -0.31 -9.35 -16.88
CA ASN A 450 -0.40 -10.71 -17.45
C ASN A 450 -0.50 -11.82 -16.39
N SER A 451 0.08 -11.63 -15.20
CA SER A 451 -0.06 -12.58 -14.08
C SER A 451 -1.50 -12.77 -13.60
N GLN A 452 -2.40 -11.85 -13.95
CA GLN A 452 -3.81 -11.85 -13.54
C GLN A 452 -4.76 -12.35 -14.64
N LEU A 453 -4.23 -12.86 -15.77
CA LEU A 453 -5.03 -13.45 -16.84
C LEU A 453 -5.66 -14.76 -16.39
N GLU A 454 -6.97 -14.91 -16.54
CA GLU A 454 -7.73 -16.11 -16.15
C GLU A 454 -8.80 -16.49 -17.16
N GLY A 455 -9.17 -17.77 -17.16
CA GLY A 455 -10.32 -18.30 -17.90
C GLY A 455 -10.30 -17.96 -19.40
N ILE A 456 -11.32 -17.25 -19.87
CA ILE A 456 -11.50 -16.88 -21.28
C ILE A 456 -10.41 -15.93 -21.76
N GLU A 457 -9.97 -14.98 -20.91
CA GLU A 457 -8.94 -14.01 -21.26
C GLU A 457 -7.59 -14.70 -21.50
N LEU A 458 -7.23 -15.67 -20.64
CA LEU A 458 -6.02 -16.47 -20.82
C LEU A 458 -6.05 -17.19 -22.19
N LYS A 459 -7.17 -17.82 -22.54
CA LYS A 459 -7.34 -18.49 -23.84
C LYS A 459 -7.24 -17.52 -25.03
N ASN A 460 -7.77 -16.32 -24.89
CA ASN A 460 -7.77 -15.34 -25.97
C ASN A 460 -6.41 -14.69 -26.21
N HIS A 461 -5.68 -14.40 -25.12
CA HIS A 461 -4.43 -13.62 -25.18
C HIS A 461 -3.16 -14.48 -25.14
N CYS A 462 -3.27 -15.77 -24.76
CA CYS A 462 -2.14 -16.69 -24.68
C CYS A 462 -2.23 -17.82 -25.73
N ARG A 463 -2.67 -17.52 -26.93
CA ARG A 463 -2.70 -18.49 -28.04
C ARG A 463 -1.29 -18.87 -28.45
N LEU A 464 -1.02 -20.16 -28.51
CA LEU A 464 0.25 -20.72 -28.94
C LEU A 464 0.20 -21.03 -30.43
N ASN A 465 1.37 -21.01 -31.07
CA ASN A 465 1.53 -21.63 -32.38
C ASN A 465 1.52 -23.18 -32.24
N PRO A 466 1.35 -23.95 -33.34
CA PRO A 466 1.30 -25.41 -33.27
C PRO A 466 2.53 -26.04 -32.59
N ALA A 467 3.73 -25.55 -32.89
CA ALA A 467 4.97 -26.06 -32.31
C ALA A 467 5.05 -25.76 -30.79
N GLY A 468 4.63 -24.57 -30.35
CA GLY A 468 4.53 -24.21 -28.92
C GLY A 468 3.51 -25.08 -28.18
N THR A 469 2.40 -25.45 -28.83
CA THR A 469 1.40 -26.38 -28.25
C THR A 469 2.02 -27.76 -28.02
N VAL A 470 2.71 -28.32 -29.00
CA VAL A 470 3.41 -29.61 -28.86
C VAL A 470 4.46 -29.56 -27.74
N LEU A 471 5.23 -28.48 -27.65
CA LEU A 471 6.22 -28.30 -26.59
C LEU A 471 5.56 -28.28 -25.20
N LEU A 472 4.47 -27.53 -25.05
CA LEU A 472 3.74 -27.46 -23.78
C LEU A 472 3.12 -28.80 -23.41
N GLU A 473 2.51 -29.52 -24.35
CA GLU A 473 1.96 -30.87 -24.14
C GLU A 473 3.05 -31.88 -23.72
N SER A 474 4.20 -31.83 -24.36
CA SER A 474 5.36 -32.65 -23.97
C SER A 474 5.84 -32.32 -22.54
N ALA A 475 5.85 -31.02 -22.19
CA ALA A 475 6.18 -30.58 -20.83
C ALA A 475 5.15 -31.04 -19.79
N ILE A 476 3.84 -31.00 -20.12
CA ILE A 476 2.77 -31.51 -19.25
C ILE A 476 2.99 -32.98 -18.93
N GLN A 477 3.26 -33.78 -19.95
CA GLN A 477 3.48 -35.22 -19.78
C GLN A 477 4.77 -35.52 -18.98
N ARG A 478 5.87 -34.86 -19.34
CA ARG A 478 7.19 -35.12 -18.74
C ARG A 478 7.28 -34.68 -17.28
N PHE A 479 6.64 -33.56 -16.94
CA PHE A 479 6.76 -32.92 -15.63
C PHE A 479 5.49 -32.98 -14.80
N CYS A 480 4.45 -33.68 -15.26
CA CYS A 480 3.16 -33.82 -14.58
C CYS A 480 2.57 -32.46 -14.15
N LEU A 481 2.57 -31.48 -15.07
CA LEU A 481 2.04 -30.16 -14.78
C LEU A 481 0.54 -30.20 -14.50
N SER A 482 0.11 -29.57 -13.40
CA SER A 482 -1.30 -29.32 -13.12
C SER A 482 -1.87 -28.28 -14.09
N ALA A 483 -3.22 -28.21 -14.22
CA ALA A 483 -3.86 -27.18 -15.03
C ALA A 483 -3.40 -25.75 -14.61
N ARG A 484 -3.30 -25.49 -13.31
CA ARG A 484 -2.76 -24.23 -12.79
C ARG A 484 -1.30 -23.99 -13.18
N GLY A 485 -0.50 -25.07 -13.24
CA GLY A 485 0.88 -25.02 -13.70
C GLY A 485 0.96 -24.58 -15.17
N CYS A 486 0.09 -25.14 -16.02
CA CYS A 486 -0.02 -24.75 -17.43
C CYS A 486 -0.41 -23.27 -17.61
N ASP A 487 -1.43 -22.84 -16.88
CA ASP A 487 -1.89 -21.43 -16.94
C ASP A 487 -0.75 -20.45 -16.60
N ARG A 488 0.11 -20.80 -15.64
CA ARG A 488 1.26 -19.96 -15.30
C ARG A 488 2.32 -19.94 -16.39
N VAL A 489 2.65 -21.09 -16.96
CA VAL A 489 3.56 -21.13 -18.10
C VAL A 489 3.04 -20.21 -19.21
N LEU A 490 1.75 -20.25 -19.50
CA LEU A 490 1.12 -19.40 -20.52
C LEU A 490 1.20 -17.90 -20.16
N ARG A 491 0.93 -17.52 -18.90
CA ARG A 491 1.04 -16.12 -18.42
C ARG A 491 2.48 -15.60 -18.54
N VAL A 492 3.46 -16.40 -18.13
CA VAL A 492 4.88 -16.06 -18.23
C VAL A 492 5.30 -15.98 -19.67
N SER A 493 4.92 -16.95 -20.52
CA SER A 493 5.19 -16.92 -21.97
C SER A 493 4.61 -15.68 -22.65
N ARG A 494 3.40 -15.26 -22.26
CA ARG A 494 2.80 -14.00 -22.78
C ARG A 494 3.63 -12.78 -22.39
N THR A 495 4.14 -12.74 -21.16
CA THR A 495 4.98 -11.65 -20.69
C THR A 495 6.32 -11.61 -21.43
N ILE A 496 6.95 -12.77 -21.66
CA ILE A 496 8.18 -12.89 -22.46
C ILE A 496 7.94 -12.42 -23.89
N ALA A 497 6.84 -12.82 -24.51
CA ALA A 497 6.46 -12.38 -25.86
C ALA A 497 6.19 -10.86 -25.91
N ASP A 498 5.56 -10.28 -24.88
CA ASP A 498 5.35 -8.83 -24.78
C ASP A 498 6.68 -8.07 -24.65
N LEU A 499 7.64 -8.59 -23.87
CA LEU A 499 9.01 -8.05 -23.77
C LEU A 499 9.76 -8.14 -25.09
N ALA A 500 9.56 -9.23 -25.83
CA ALA A 500 10.12 -9.44 -27.17
C ALA A 500 9.37 -8.66 -28.28
N ARG A 501 8.34 -7.86 -27.92
CA ARG A 501 7.47 -7.13 -28.87
C ARG A 501 6.69 -8.03 -29.83
N ALA A 502 6.53 -9.32 -29.51
CA ALA A 502 5.82 -10.27 -30.33
C ALA A 502 4.30 -10.20 -30.12
N HIS A 503 3.54 -10.36 -31.23
CA HIS A 503 2.07 -10.42 -31.17
C HIS A 503 1.58 -11.80 -30.70
N SER A 504 2.21 -12.87 -31.14
CA SER A 504 1.93 -14.27 -30.79
C SER A 504 2.96 -14.81 -29.81
N ILE A 505 2.60 -15.88 -29.14
CA ILE A 505 3.53 -16.64 -28.30
C ILE A 505 4.15 -17.73 -29.16
N ASP A 506 5.47 -17.67 -29.39
CA ASP A 506 6.23 -18.64 -30.13
C ASP A 506 6.89 -19.69 -29.21
N THR A 507 7.46 -20.73 -29.81
CA THR A 507 8.10 -21.85 -29.12
C THR A 507 9.19 -21.40 -28.15
N ASP A 508 9.99 -20.40 -28.53
CA ASP A 508 11.09 -19.89 -27.72
C ASP A 508 10.58 -19.21 -26.43
N HIS A 509 9.43 -18.52 -26.50
CA HIS A 509 8.80 -17.90 -25.35
C HIS A 509 8.29 -18.95 -24.35
N VAL A 510 7.75 -20.07 -24.86
CA VAL A 510 7.32 -21.20 -24.02
C VAL A 510 8.53 -21.92 -23.42
N ALA A 511 9.59 -22.12 -24.21
CA ALA A 511 10.81 -22.77 -23.74
C ALA A 511 11.49 -21.95 -22.62
N GLU A 512 11.59 -20.63 -22.77
CA GLU A 512 12.11 -19.73 -21.72
C GLU A 512 11.22 -19.80 -20.47
N ALA A 513 9.89 -19.76 -20.60
CA ALA A 513 8.97 -19.84 -19.45
C ALA A 513 9.10 -21.16 -18.67
N LEU A 514 9.30 -22.26 -19.38
CA LEU A 514 9.50 -23.59 -18.78
C LEU A 514 10.79 -23.67 -17.97
N GLN A 515 11.86 -22.95 -18.33
CA GLN A 515 13.12 -22.94 -17.56
C GLN A 515 12.92 -22.41 -16.13
N TYR A 516 12.01 -21.49 -15.93
CA TYR A 516 11.68 -20.93 -14.60
C TYR A 516 10.76 -21.82 -13.75
N ARG A 517 10.26 -22.94 -14.30
CA ARG A 517 9.45 -23.91 -13.56
C ARG A 517 10.27 -25.10 -13.10
N PHE A 518 11.34 -25.45 -13.84
CA PHE A 518 12.10 -26.67 -13.63
C PHE A 518 13.55 -26.34 -13.29
N SER A 519 13.89 -26.44 -12.03
CA SER A 519 15.28 -26.41 -11.59
C SER A 519 15.81 -27.85 -11.60
N GLU A 520 16.75 -28.13 -12.47
CA GLU A 520 17.36 -29.47 -12.59
C GLU A 520 18.10 -29.98 -11.34
N SER A 521 18.36 -29.08 -10.37
CA SER A 521 19.21 -29.37 -9.21
C SER A 521 18.47 -29.77 -7.94
N SER A 522 17.12 -29.79 -7.92
CA SER A 522 16.35 -30.11 -6.71
C SER A 522 15.34 -31.21 -6.98
N PRO A 523 15.64 -32.48 -6.63
CA PRO A 523 14.70 -33.60 -6.82
C PRO A 523 13.36 -33.44 -6.10
N GLY A 524 13.26 -32.55 -5.11
CA GLY A 524 12.07 -32.31 -4.30
C GLY A 524 11.26 -31.05 -4.64
N LEU A 525 11.85 -30.06 -5.34
CA LEU A 525 11.20 -28.81 -5.72
C LEU A 525 10.51 -28.86 -7.11
N ARG A 526 10.01 -30.03 -7.49
CA ARG A 526 9.11 -30.12 -8.63
C ARG A 526 7.80 -29.45 -8.21
N LEU A 527 7.53 -28.28 -8.77
CA LEU A 527 6.22 -27.66 -8.67
C LEU A 527 5.25 -28.55 -9.48
N SER A 528 4.38 -29.27 -8.78
CA SER A 528 3.32 -30.11 -9.37
C SER A 528 2.28 -29.25 -10.11
#